data_c454ad511f4c91173733d1952456a410
#
_entry.id   c454ad511f4c91173733d1952456a410
#
_cell.length_a   1.000
_cell.length_b   1.000
_cell.length_c   1.000
_cell.angle_alpha   90.00
_cell.angle_beta   90.00
_cell.angle_gamma   90.00
#
_symmetry.space_group_name_H-M   'P 1'
#
loop_
_entity.id
_entity.type
_entity.pdbx_description
1 polymer ?
#
loop_
_entity_poly.entity_id
_entity_poly.type
_entity_poly.pdbx_seq_one_letter_code
_entity_poly.pdbx_strand_id
1 'polypeptide(L)'
;MRKLFAFISALFVLPLAAQDAGAVRQLQKLTQVYRYLDGLYVDEVDMQPLVESAISGMLEELDPHSAYIGADEMKGVQESFEGEFSGIGVEFNILRDTVIVVNTIVGGPAERVGVQPNDRIVRIDTLDAVGFKQTDVPKYLRGKTGTKVEIDVVRQGEPEPLHFVIVRDKIPLNTVDAAYMAADGVGYIKVNRFGRTTMPEFRLSLIHISEPTRHAQIS
;
A
#
# COMPACT_ATOMS: atom_id res chain seq x y z
N MET A 1 -55.39 33.79 43.07
CA MET A 1 -55.96 33.54 41.71
C MET A 1 -55.05 32.65 40.94
N ARG A 2 -55.38 31.36 41.05
CA ARG A 2 -54.73 30.28 40.25
C ARG A 2 -55.43 30.30 38.91
N LYS A 3 -54.73 30.52 37.83
CA LYS A 3 -55.15 30.06 36.49
C LYS A 3 -53.95 30.01 35.57
N LEU A 4 -53.66 28.82 35.24
CA LEU A 4 -53.53 28.28 33.88
C LEU A 4 -52.25 28.62 33.17
N PHE A 5 -51.16 27.96 33.53
CA PHE A 5 -50.13 27.59 32.60
C PHE A 5 -50.57 26.27 31.95
N ALA A 6 -51.43 26.40 30.96
CA ALA A 6 -51.78 25.31 30.09
C ALA A 6 -50.68 25.19 29.02
N PHE A 7 -49.90 24.12 29.09
CA PHE A 7 -49.62 23.20 28.04
C PHE A 7 -49.57 23.80 26.62
N ILE A 8 -48.39 24.21 26.21
CA ILE A 8 -47.96 24.02 24.83
C ILE A 8 -46.70 23.14 24.90
N SER A 9 -46.94 21.86 25.17
CA SER A 9 -46.03 20.80 24.75
C SER A 9 -46.14 20.76 23.23
N ALA A 10 -45.43 21.66 22.60
CA ALA A 10 -45.15 21.55 21.17
C ALA A 10 -44.41 20.24 21.00
N LEU A 11 -45.16 19.25 20.57
CA LEU A 11 -44.68 17.99 20.03
C LEU A 11 -43.73 18.36 18.89
N PHE A 12 -42.46 18.55 19.21
CA PHE A 12 -41.38 18.51 18.23
C PHE A 12 -41.29 17.04 17.81
N VAL A 13 -42.22 16.61 16.98
CA VAL A 13 -42.06 15.45 16.13
C VAL A 13 -40.94 15.83 15.17
N LEU A 14 -39.72 15.58 15.60
CA LEU A 14 -38.64 15.44 14.64
C LEU A 14 -39.18 14.52 13.55
N PRO A 15 -39.19 14.92 12.29
CA PRO A 15 -39.44 13.98 11.22
C PRO A 15 -38.36 12.94 11.38
N LEU A 16 -38.73 11.80 11.96
CA LEU A 16 -37.95 10.58 11.77
C LEU A 16 -37.83 10.49 10.25
N ALA A 17 -36.63 10.79 9.72
CA ALA A 17 -36.41 10.83 8.31
C ALA A 17 -37.05 9.55 7.75
N ALA A 18 -38.12 9.73 6.98
CA ALA A 18 -38.81 8.61 6.37
C ALA A 18 -37.74 7.90 5.57
N GLN A 19 -37.26 6.77 6.09
CA GLN A 19 -36.29 5.96 5.37
C GLN A 19 -36.95 5.72 4.04
N ASP A 20 -36.33 6.19 2.97
CA ASP A 20 -36.90 6.11 1.65
C ASP A 20 -37.27 4.64 1.41
N ALA A 21 -38.57 4.37 1.30
CA ALA A 21 -39.09 3.01 1.13
C ALA A 21 -38.51 2.35 -0.14
N GLY A 22 -38.00 3.17 -1.05
CA GLY A 22 -37.22 2.76 -2.22
C GLY A 22 -35.87 2.19 -1.83
N ALA A 23 -35.10 2.90 -1.00
CA ALA A 23 -33.78 2.46 -0.56
C ALA A 23 -33.83 1.15 0.24
N VAL A 24 -34.81 1.03 1.14
CA VAL A 24 -35.05 -0.20 1.91
C VAL A 24 -35.36 -1.39 0.98
N ARG A 25 -36.18 -1.20 -0.05
CA ARG A 25 -36.47 -2.29 -1.01
C ARG A 25 -35.23 -2.70 -1.80
N GLN A 26 -34.38 -1.78 -2.19
CA GLN A 26 -33.13 -2.12 -2.90
C GLN A 26 -32.17 -2.90 -1.99
N LEU A 27 -32.03 -2.51 -0.74
CA LEU A 27 -31.24 -3.25 0.24
C LEU A 27 -31.80 -4.66 0.46
N GLN A 28 -33.13 -4.81 0.55
CA GLN A 28 -33.79 -6.11 0.66
C GLN A 28 -33.49 -7.02 -0.53
N LYS A 29 -33.50 -6.49 -1.77
CA LYS A 29 -33.10 -7.27 -2.97
C LYS A 29 -31.66 -7.78 -2.86
N LEU A 30 -30.73 -6.89 -2.50
CA LEU A 30 -29.32 -7.26 -2.34
C LEU A 30 -29.16 -8.36 -1.27
N THR A 31 -29.82 -8.19 -0.13
CA THR A 31 -29.81 -9.19 0.96
C THR A 31 -30.41 -10.52 0.50
N GLN A 32 -31.48 -10.49 -0.32
CA GLN A 32 -32.11 -11.69 -0.82
C GLN A 32 -31.21 -12.46 -1.81
N VAL A 33 -30.54 -11.74 -2.70
CA VAL A 33 -29.53 -12.34 -3.62
C VAL A 33 -28.41 -12.98 -2.81
N TYR A 34 -27.86 -12.27 -1.83
CA TYR A 34 -26.84 -12.80 -0.94
C TYR A 34 -27.27 -14.14 -0.30
N ARG A 35 -28.48 -14.18 0.30
CA ARG A 35 -28.99 -15.41 0.92
C ARG A 35 -29.21 -16.57 -0.04
N TYR A 36 -29.60 -16.27 -1.28
CA TYR A 36 -29.77 -17.30 -2.29
C TYR A 36 -28.44 -17.88 -2.75
N LEU A 37 -27.40 -17.04 -2.88
CA LEU A 37 -26.06 -17.49 -3.21
C LEU A 37 -25.45 -18.31 -2.08
N ASP A 38 -25.58 -17.85 -0.82
CA ASP A 38 -25.04 -18.52 0.35
C ASP A 38 -25.72 -19.86 0.65
N GLY A 39 -27.05 -19.96 0.46
CA GLY A 39 -27.82 -21.13 0.89
C GLY A 39 -28.37 -22.04 -0.20
N LEU A 40 -28.44 -21.59 -1.44
CA LEU A 40 -29.14 -22.29 -2.51
C LEU A 40 -28.32 -22.47 -3.80
N TYR A 41 -27.11 -21.92 -3.86
CA TYR A 41 -26.25 -22.13 -5.02
C TYR A 41 -25.74 -23.57 -5.06
N VAL A 42 -25.52 -24.10 -6.28
CA VAL A 42 -25.23 -25.52 -6.50
C VAL A 42 -23.83 -25.91 -5.95
N ASP A 43 -22.88 -24.99 -6.01
CA ASP A 43 -21.51 -25.20 -5.53
C ASP A 43 -21.25 -24.36 -4.26
N GLU A 44 -20.27 -24.75 -3.46
CA GLU A 44 -19.80 -23.95 -2.34
C GLU A 44 -19.16 -22.64 -2.85
N VAL A 45 -19.65 -21.51 -2.36
CA VAL A 45 -19.25 -20.18 -2.83
C VAL A 45 -18.53 -19.44 -1.72
N ASP A 46 -17.33 -18.93 -2.02
CA ASP A 46 -16.68 -17.96 -1.15
C ASP A 46 -17.41 -16.61 -1.24
N MET A 47 -18.15 -16.27 -0.20
CA MET A 47 -18.98 -15.07 -0.15
C MET A 47 -18.17 -13.78 -0.04
N GLN A 48 -16.95 -13.82 0.48
CA GLN A 48 -16.14 -12.59 0.68
C GLN A 48 -15.79 -11.93 -0.67
N PRO A 49 -15.14 -12.59 -1.63
CA PRO A 49 -14.82 -11.96 -2.92
C PRO A 49 -16.07 -11.57 -3.72
N LEU A 50 -17.19 -12.29 -3.55
CA LEU A 50 -18.45 -11.91 -4.20
C LEU A 50 -19.01 -10.60 -3.64
N VAL A 51 -18.99 -10.41 -2.33
CA VAL A 51 -19.44 -9.16 -1.69
C VAL A 51 -18.53 -8.01 -2.09
N GLU A 52 -17.21 -8.21 -2.10
CA GLU A 52 -16.23 -7.19 -2.52
C GLU A 52 -16.42 -6.79 -3.98
N SER A 53 -16.70 -7.77 -4.87
CA SER A 53 -17.03 -7.51 -6.27
C SER A 53 -18.34 -6.73 -6.43
N ALA A 54 -19.36 -7.04 -5.63
CA ALA A 54 -20.63 -6.31 -5.65
C ALA A 54 -20.44 -4.85 -5.17
N ILE A 55 -19.64 -4.63 -4.14
CA ILE A 55 -19.29 -3.27 -3.64
C ILE A 55 -18.55 -2.50 -4.75
N SER A 56 -17.53 -3.11 -5.36
CA SER A 56 -16.76 -2.50 -6.45
C SER A 56 -17.66 -2.11 -7.62
N GLY A 57 -18.55 -3.02 -8.05
CA GLY A 57 -19.51 -2.72 -9.12
C GLY A 57 -20.50 -1.60 -8.79
N MET A 58 -20.92 -1.47 -7.53
CA MET A 58 -21.75 -0.33 -7.11
C MET A 58 -20.98 0.99 -7.16
N LEU A 59 -19.70 1.00 -6.82
CA LEU A 59 -18.86 2.19 -6.80
C LEU A 59 -18.45 2.63 -8.22
N GLU A 60 -18.26 1.69 -9.14
CA GLU A 60 -17.96 1.97 -10.56
C GLU A 60 -19.05 2.81 -11.26
N GLU A 61 -20.31 2.71 -10.79
CA GLU A 61 -21.43 3.51 -11.31
C GLU A 61 -21.45 4.95 -10.77
N LEU A 62 -20.56 5.31 -9.84
CA LEU A 62 -20.53 6.65 -9.23
C LEU A 62 -19.53 7.55 -9.97
N ASP A 63 -18.36 7.75 -9.41
CA ASP A 63 -17.33 8.61 -9.97
C ASP A 63 -15.96 7.91 -9.98
N PRO A 64 -15.01 8.36 -10.82
CA PRO A 64 -13.70 7.71 -10.93
C PRO A 64 -12.84 7.74 -9.65
N HIS A 65 -13.23 8.50 -8.63
CA HIS A 65 -12.52 8.60 -7.36
C HIS A 65 -13.11 7.68 -6.29
N SER A 66 -14.30 7.11 -6.55
CA SER A 66 -14.94 6.15 -5.65
C SER A 66 -14.38 4.76 -5.91
N ALA A 67 -13.59 4.24 -4.97
CA ALA A 67 -12.98 2.92 -5.07
C ALA A 67 -13.11 2.16 -3.74
N TYR A 68 -13.34 0.85 -3.84
CA TYR A 68 -13.26 -0.05 -2.70
C TYR A 68 -11.81 -0.51 -2.52
N ILE A 69 -11.32 -0.40 -1.29
CA ILE A 69 -10.01 -0.89 -0.90
C ILE A 69 -10.21 -2.04 0.08
N GLY A 70 -9.85 -3.24 -0.33
CA GLY A 70 -9.94 -4.43 0.52
C GLY A 70 -9.05 -4.35 1.76
N ALA A 71 -9.35 -5.15 2.77
CA ALA A 71 -8.59 -5.17 4.02
C ALA A 71 -7.11 -5.51 3.81
N ASP A 72 -6.80 -6.39 2.86
CA ASP A 72 -5.44 -6.79 2.52
C ASP A 72 -4.67 -5.66 1.80
N GLU A 73 -5.36 -4.86 0.99
CA GLU A 73 -4.77 -3.72 0.27
C GLU A 73 -4.61 -2.49 1.17
N MET A 74 -5.48 -2.33 2.17
CA MET A 74 -5.48 -1.19 3.09
C MET A 74 -4.14 -1.01 3.79
N LYS A 75 -3.47 -2.12 4.14
CA LYS A 75 -2.14 -2.07 4.74
C LYS A 75 -1.11 -1.42 3.80
N GLY A 76 -1.14 -1.78 2.51
CA GLY A 76 -0.25 -1.17 1.51
C GLY A 76 -0.52 0.31 1.30
N VAL A 77 -1.80 0.71 1.31
CA VAL A 77 -2.20 2.12 1.23
C VAL A 77 -1.69 2.89 2.44
N GLN A 78 -1.86 2.34 3.64
CA GLN A 78 -1.40 2.96 4.88
C GLN A 78 0.14 3.09 4.89
N GLU A 79 0.89 2.03 4.54
CA GLU A 79 2.34 2.05 4.41
C GLU A 79 2.80 3.14 3.42
N SER A 80 2.13 3.22 2.26
CA SER A 80 2.42 4.25 1.26
C SER A 80 2.19 5.67 1.78
N PHE A 81 1.12 5.86 2.56
CA PHE A 81 0.81 7.15 3.17
C PHE A 81 1.75 7.51 4.32
N GLU A 82 2.15 6.55 5.14
CA GLU A 82 3.10 6.73 6.22
C GLU A 82 4.53 6.99 5.71
N GLY A 83 4.82 6.62 4.47
CA GLY A 83 6.12 6.80 3.83
C GLY A 83 7.16 5.77 4.26
N GLU A 84 6.73 4.63 4.80
CA GLU A 84 7.61 3.51 5.15
C GLU A 84 6.85 2.17 5.07
N PHE A 85 7.56 1.10 4.75
CA PHE A 85 7.04 -0.27 4.89
C PHE A 85 8.07 -1.16 5.56
N SER A 86 7.63 -2.31 6.06
CA SER A 86 8.55 -3.29 6.66
C SER A 86 8.85 -4.43 5.71
N GLY A 87 10.14 -4.68 5.45
CA GLY A 87 10.61 -5.70 4.51
C GLY A 87 12.12 -5.80 4.45
N ILE A 88 12.65 -6.33 3.36
CA ILE A 88 14.09 -6.54 3.15
C ILE A 88 14.78 -5.40 2.37
N GLY A 89 14.04 -4.49 1.74
CA GLY A 89 14.61 -3.35 1.02
C GLY A 89 15.21 -3.72 -0.34
N VAL A 90 14.47 -4.44 -1.18
CA VAL A 90 14.84 -4.71 -2.56
C VAL A 90 13.78 -4.17 -3.52
N GLU A 91 14.23 -3.63 -4.64
CA GLU A 91 13.43 -3.44 -5.83
C GLU A 91 13.62 -4.67 -6.72
N PHE A 92 12.54 -5.24 -7.20
CA PHE A 92 12.60 -6.47 -7.98
C PHE A 92 11.71 -6.39 -9.22
N ASN A 93 11.98 -7.26 -10.16
CA ASN A 93 11.11 -7.52 -11.32
C ASN A 93 11.04 -9.04 -11.56
N ILE A 94 10.07 -9.47 -12.37
CA ILE A 94 9.98 -10.86 -12.83
C ILE A 94 10.56 -10.94 -14.23
N LEU A 95 11.59 -11.77 -14.40
CA LEU A 95 12.21 -12.02 -15.70
C LEU A 95 12.31 -13.53 -15.94
N ARG A 96 11.59 -14.03 -16.96
CA ARG A 96 11.55 -15.47 -17.30
C ARG A 96 11.26 -16.33 -16.07
N ASP A 97 10.10 -16.05 -15.43
CA ASP A 97 9.59 -16.77 -14.25
C ASP A 97 10.47 -16.69 -12.98
N THR A 98 11.48 -15.84 -12.96
CA THR A 98 12.39 -15.69 -11.82
C THR A 98 12.37 -14.26 -11.29
N VAL A 99 12.38 -14.13 -9.96
CA VAL A 99 12.48 -12.84 -9.27
C VAL A 99 13.91 -12.32 -9.40
N ILE A 100 14.11 -11.21 -10.10
CA ILE A 100 15.42 -10.56 -10.22
C ILE A 100 15.48 -9.30 -9.37
N VAL A 101 16.52 -9.14 -8.60
CA VAL A 101 16.81 -7.91 -7.85
C VAL A 101 17.27 -6.85 -8.86
N VAL A 102 16.49 -5.78 -9.00
CA VAL A 102 16.85 -4.62 -9.82
C VAL A 102 17.80 -3.72 -9.04
N ASN A 103 17.45 -3.46 -7.78
CA ASN A 103 18.22 -2.60 -6.89
C ASN A 103 18.03 -2.98 -5.43
N THR A 104 18.97 -2.62 -4.58
CA THR A 104 18.81 -2.64 -3.13
C THR A 104 18.61 -1.20 -2.61
N ILE A 105 17.80 -1.04 -1.58
CA ILE A 105 17.67 0.26 -0.91
C ILE A 105 18.93 0.53 -0.09
N VAL A 106 19.53 1.69 -0.30
CA VAL A 106 20.78 2.10 0.37
C VAL A 106 20.59 2.08 1.89
N GLY A 107 21.49 1.39 2.58
CA GLY A 107 21.41 1.16 4.03
C GLY A 107 20.34 0.16 4.45
N GLY A 108 19.63 -0.44 3.50
CA GLY A 108 18.57 -1.42 3.75
C GLY A 108 19.09 -2.80 4.20
N PRO A 109 18.19 -3.65 4.73
CA PRO A 109 18.58 -4.97 5.24
C PRO A 109 19.25 -5.89 4.21
N ALA A 110 18.74 -5.92 2.97
CA ALA A 110 19.30 -6.75 1.92
C ALA A 110 20.71 -6.29 1.50
N GLU A 111 20.92 -4.98 1.39
CA GLU A 111 22.25 -4.43 1.08
C GLU A 111 23.26 -4.79 2.17
N ARG A 112 22.87 -4.66 3.45
CA ARG A 112 23.74 -4.95 4.61
C ARG A 112 24.26 -6.39 4.63
N VAL A 113 23.49 -7.36 4.11
CA VAL A 113 23.92 -8.76 4.03
C VAL A 113 24.61 -9.11 2.70
N GLY A 114 24.68 -8.17 1.76
CA GLY A 114 25.42 -8.33 0.52
C GLY A 114 24.60 -8.84 -0.68
N VAL A 115 23.28 -8.70 -0.65
CA VAL A 115 22.43 -8.86 -1.84
C VAL A 115 22.77 -7.77 -2.85
N GLN A 116 22.86 -8.12 -4.13
CA GLN A 116 23.30 -7.23 -5.19
C GLN A 116 22.26 -7.12 -6.32
N PRO A 117 22.30 -6.03 -7.10
CA PRO A 117 21.57 -5.96 -8.37
C PRO A 117 21.93 -7.13 -9.28
N ASN A 118 20.94 -7.65 -10.01
CA ASN A 118 20.96 -8.84 -10.85
C ASN A 118 21.01 -10.19 -10.12
N ASP A 119 21.00 -10.24 -8.79
CA ASP A 119 20.74 -11.47 -8.07
C ASP A 119 19.36 -12.03 -8.44
N ARG A 120 19.27 -13.32 -8.66
CA ARG A 120 18.01 -14.02 -8.95
C ARG A 120 17.56 -14.78 -7.70
N ILE A 121 16.49 -14.36 -7.09
CA ILE A 121 15.93 -15.05 -5.92
C ILE A 121 15.22 -16.31 -6.42
N VAL A 122 15.73 -17.45 -6.03
CA VAL A 122 15.21 -18.77 -6.41
C VAL A 122 14.46 -19.44 -5.28
N ARG A 123 14.71 -19.06 -4.01
CA ARG A 123 14.00 -19.57 -2.85
C ARG A 123 13.75 -18.45 -1.83
N ILE A 124 12.59 -18.51 -1.17
CA ILE A 124 12.26 -17.64 -0.05
C ILE A 124 11.74 -18.55 1.07
N ASP A 125 12.44 -18.55 2.21
CA ASP A 125 12.25 -19.51 3.31
C ASP A 125 12.25 -20.96 2.76
N THR A 126 11.14 -21.68 2.87
CA THR A 126 11.00 -23.06 2.38
C THR A 126 10.38 -23.16 0.98
N LEU A 127 10.04 -22.02 0.36
CA LEU A 127 9.28 -21.97 -0.89
C LEU A 127 10.20 -21.75 -2.08
N ASP A 128 9.97 -22.51 -3.15
CA ASP A 128 10.57 -22.22 -4.46
C ASP A 128 9.93 -20.93 -5.00
N ALA A 129 10.77 -19.92 -5.30
CA ALA A 129 10.33 -18.63 -5.78
C ALA A 129 10.28 -18.55 -7.32
N VAL A 130 10.64 -19.63 -8.02
CA VAL A 130 10.50 -19.72 -9.48
C VAL A 130 9.02 -19.83 -9.84
N GLY A 131 8.55 -18.99 -10.75
CA GLY A 131 7.15 -18.93 -11.16
C GLY A 131 6.27 -18.03 -10.28
N PHE A 132 6.83 -17.33 -9.30
CA PHE A 132 6.07 -16.34 -8.52
C PHE A 132 5.60 -15.20 -9.41
N LYS A 133 4.38 -14.72 -9.12
CA LYS A 133 3.85 -13.50 -9.74
C LYS A 133 4.37 -12.26 -9.00
N GLN A 134 4.32 -11.11 -9.67
CA GLN A 134 4.70 -9.82 -9.10
C GLN A 134 4.01 -9.54 -7.74
N THR A 135 2.76 -9.99 -7.59
CA THR A 135 1.95 -9.81 -6.38
C THR A 135 2.30 -10.76 -5.24
N ASP A 136 2.97 -11.87 -5.54
CA ASP A 136 3.29 -12.88 -4.52
C ASP A 136 4.57 -12.55 -3.76
N VAL A 137 5.57 -12.03 -4.46
CA VAL A 137 6.88 -11.71 -3.88
C VAL A 137 6.79 -10.83 -2.61
N PRO A 138 6.01 -9.72 -2.60
CA PRO A 138 5.88 -8.89 -1.41
C PRO A 138 5.24 -9.63 -0.22
N LYS A 139 4.37 -10.62 -0.46
CA LYS A 139 3.71 -11.38 0.63
C LYS A 139 4.73 -12.14 1.48
N TYR A 140 5.82 -12.58 0.88
CA TYR A 140 6.87 -13.37 1.55
C TYR A 140 8.06 -12.52 2.00
N LEU A 141 8.47 -11.52 1.21
CA LEU A 141 9.61 -10.66 1.55
C LEU A 141 9.29 -9.59 2.58
N ARG A 142 8.03 -9.08 2.61
CA ARG A 142 7.54 -8.18 3.67
C ARG A 142 7.19 -8.96 4.92
N GLY A 143 7.05 -8.25 6.03
CA GLY A 143 6.64 -8.83 7.30
C GLY A 143 6.94 -7.90 8.46
N LYS A 144 6.70 -8.35 9.69
CA LYS A 144 6.93 -7.53 10.88
C LYS A 144 8.43 -7.22 11.04
N THR A 145 8.75 -5.96 11.32
CA THR A 145 10.11 -5.51 11.64
C THR A 145 10.74 -6.39 12.72
N GLY A 146 12.01 -6.77 12.52
CA GLY A 146 12.75 -7.66 13.42
C GLY A 146 12.56 -9.15 13.16
N THR A 147 11.62 -9.57 12.30
CA THR A 147 11.51 -10.98 11.87
C THR A 147 12.54 -11.29 10.80
N LYS A 148 12.96 -12.55 10.72
CA LYS A 148 13.91 -13.04 9.72
C LYS A 148 13.17 -13.58 8.50
N VAL A 149 13.85 -13.51 7.36
CA VAL A 149 13.52 -14.24 6.14
C VAL A 149 14.82 -14.76 5.55
N GLU A 150 14.78 -15.96 5.02
CA GLU A 150 15.91 -16.60 4.34
C GLU A 150 15.67 -16.57 2.84
N ILE A 151 16.68 -16.21 2.08
CA ILE A 151 16.60 -16.24 0.62
C ILE A 151 17.84 -16.94 0.04
N ASP A 152 17.63 -17.72 -1.01
CA ASP A 152 18.71 -18.20 -1.85
C ASP A 152 18.68 -17.44 -3.16
N VAL A 153 19.84 -16.99 -3.60
CA VAL A 153 19.98 -16.27 -4.86
C VAL A 153 21.01 -16.93 -5.75
N VAL A 154 20.75 -16.94 -7.04
CA VAL A 154 21.71 -17.30 -8.08
C VAL A 154 22.33 -16.01 -8.59
N ARG A 155 23.67 -15.92 -8.47
CA ARG A 155 24.47 -14.77 -8.91
C ARG A 155 25.37 -15.17 -10.06
N GLN A 156 25.48 -14.31 -11.06
CA GLN A 156 26.38 -14.55 -12.18
C GLN A 156 27.83 -14.58 -11.69
N GLY A 157 28.53 -15.67 -12.01
CA GLY A 157 29.92 -15.91 -11.59
C GLY A 157 30.08 -16.76 -10.35
N GLU A 158 29.00 -17.03 -9.62
CA GLU A 158 29.01 -17.96 -8.47
C GLU A 158 28.52 -19.34 -8.93
N PRO A 159 29.26 -20.43 -8.59
CA PRO A 159 28.91 -21.78 -9.05
C PRO A 159 27.69 -22.35 -8.30
N GLU A 160 27.41 -21.89 -7.08
CA GLU A 160 26.32 -22.35 -6.23
C GLU A 160 25.44 -21.19 -5.78
N PRO A 161 24.17 -21.41 -5.46
CA PRO A 161 23.31 -20.39 -4.90
C PRO A 161 23.85 -19.84 -3.58
N LEU A 162 23.81 -18.53 -3.42
CA LEU A 162 24.19 -17.83 -2.19
C LEU A 162 23.00 -17.79 -1.25
N HIS A 163 23.23 -18.12 0.02
CA HIS A 163 22.21 -18.09 1.08
C HIS A 163 22.34 -16.83 1.92
N PHE A 164 21.23 -16.10 2.12
CA PHE A 164 21.18 -14.91 2.95
C PHE A 164 20.06 -15.01 3.98
N VAL A 165 20.38 -14.67 5.23
CA VAL A 165 19.42 -14.48 6.31
C VAL A 165 19.25 -12.99 6.56
N ILE A 166 18.06 -12.47 6.29
CA ILE A 166 17.78 -11.04 6.32
C ILE A 166 16.81 -10.74 7.45
N VAL A 167 17.16 -9.79 8.32
CA VAL A 167 16.25 -9.28 9.34
C VAL A 167 15.45 -8.14 8.74
N ARG A 168 14.12 -8.29 8.65
CA ARG A 168 13.22 -7.26 8.12
C ARG A 168 13.31 -5.99 8.95
N ASP A 169 13.32 -4.86 8.28
CA ASP A 169 13.41 -3.55 8.89
C ASP A 169 12.48 -2.54 8.20
N LYS A 170 12.35 -1.36 8.76
CA LYS A 170 11.61 -0.26 8.15
C LYS A 170 12.37 0.28 6.94
N ILE A 171 11.71 0.29 5.81
CA ILE A 171 12.24 0.76 4.53
C ILE A 171 11.56 2.09 4.21
N PRO A 172 12.30 3.21 4.14
CA PRO A 172 11.71 4.49 3.79
C PRO A 172 11.24 4.51 2.34
N LEU A 173 10.07 5.10 2.12
CA LEU A 173 9.50 5.38 0.82
C LEU A 173 9.64 6.88 0.55
N ASN A 174 10.72 7.29 -0.09
CA ASN A 174 10.93 8.68 -0.43
C ASN A 174 9.80 9.18 -1.36
N THR A 175 9.34 10.39 -1.11
CA THR A 175 8.31 11.06 -1.90
C THR A 175 8.92 12.01 -2.93
N VAL A 176 10.17 12.44 -2.70
CA VAL A 176 10.96 13.27 -3.60
C VAL A 176 12.08 12.44 -4.24
N ASP A 177 12.03 12.28 -5.56
CA ASP A 177 13.02 11.51 -6.33
C ASP A 177 14.24 12.32 -6.73
N ALA A 178 14.04 13.59 -7.03
CA ALA A 178 15.10 14.46 -7.49
C ALA A 178 14.86 15.90 -7.09
N ALA A 179 15.93 16.60 -6.72
CA ALA A 179 15.93 18.02 -6.46
C ALA A 179 17.29 18.61 -6.90
N TYR A 180 17.28 19.53 -7.86
CA TYR A 180 18.49 20.17 -8.38
C TYR A 180 18.16 21.50 -9.05
N MET A 181 19.20 22.33 -9.26
CA MET A 181 19.09 23.53 -10.05
C MET A 181 19.15 23.17 -11.54
N ALA A 182 18.06 23.38 -12.27
CA ALA A 182 17.98 23.08 -13.70
C ALA A 182 18.60 24.19 -14.57
N ALA A 183 18.57 25.44 -14.08
CA ALA A 183 19.22 26.60 -14.67
C ALA A 183 19.47 27.65 -13.58
N ASP A 184 20.16 28.73 -13.91
CA ASP A 184 20.34 29.85 -12.97
C ASP A 184 18.98 30.41 -12.51
N GLY A 185 18.73 30.38 -11.22
CA GLY A 185 17.47 30.80 -10.59
C GLY A 185 16.27 29.85 -10.80
N VAL A 186 16.46 28.67 -11.43
CA VAL A 186 15.38 27.69 -11.69
C VAL A 186 15.66 26.38 -10.99
N GLY A 187 14.93 26.07 -9.91
CA GLY A 187 14.99 24.78 -9.22
C GLY A 187 14.00 23.78 -9.79
N TYR A 188 14.39 22.51 -9.87
CA TYR A 188 13.54 21.39 -10.23
C TYR A 188 13.41 20.44 -9.04
N ILE A 189 12.16 20.07 -8.69
CA ILE A 189 11.88 19.05 -7.68
C ILE A 189 10.84 18.08 -8.27
N LYS A 190 11.18 16.79 -8.27
CA LYS A 190 10.28 15.72 -8.71
C LYS A 190 9.68 15.03 -7.51
N VAL A 191 8.38 15.23 -7.31
CA VAL A 191 7.56 14.49 -6.34
C VAL A 191 6.88 13.34 -7.05
N ASN A 192 7.11 12.10 -6.63
CA ASN A 192 6.56 10.89 -7.25
C ASN A 192 5.29 10.39 -6.55
N ARG A 193 5.10 10.77 -5.29
CA ARG A 193 3.91 10.42 -4.49
C ARG A 193 3.66 11.47 -3.42
N PHE A 194 2.45 11.44 -2.86
CA PHE A 194 2.08 12.30 -1.74
C PHE A 194 1.80 11.43 -0.50
N GLY A 195 2.43 11.78 0.64
CA GLY A 195 2.29 11.11 1.91
C GLY A 195 2.68 12.04 3.07
N ARG A 196 2.77 11.49 4.26
CA ARG A 196 3.13 12.27 5.48
C ARG A 196 4.53 12.86 5.41
N THR A 197 5.44 12.21 4.68
CA THR A 197 6.85 12.63 4.54
C THR A 197 7.06 13.67 3.44
N THR A 198 6.07 13.91 2.56
CA THR A 198 6.23 14.80 1.39
C THR A 198 6.63 16.22 1.77
N MET A 199 5.95 16.85 2.74
CA MET A 199 6.28 18.22 3.12
C MET A 199 7.66 18.35 3.78
N PRO A 200 8.06 17.50 4.72
CA PRO A 200 9.43 17.49 5.25
C PRO A 200 10.49 17.31 4.16
N GLU A 201 10.33 16.33 3.27
CA GLU A 201 11.28 16.05 2.19
C GLU A 201 11.35 17.20 1.18
N PHE A 202 10.20 17.76 0.80
CA PHE A 202 10.13 18.90 -0.10
C PHE A 202 10.85 20.14 0.49
N ARG A 203 10.63 20.43 1.78
CA ARG A 203 11.33 21.53 2.46
C ARG A 203 12.84 21.30 2.51
N LEU A 204 13.27 20.08 2.80
CA LEU A 204 14.70 19.72 2.80
C LEU A 204 15.31 19.88 1.40
N SER A 205 14.59 19.47 0.37
CA SER A 205 14.99 19.62 -1.02
C SER A 205 15.14 21.09 -1.42
N LEU A 206 14.21 21.95 -1.01
CA LEU A 206 14.32 23.40 -1.24
C LEU A 206 15.56 24.00 -0.58
N ILE A 207 15.89 23.59 0.65
CA ILE A 207 17.10 24.07 1.34
C ILE A 207 18.34 23.64 0.55
N HIS A 208 18.42 22.39 0.13
CA HIS A 208 19.56 21.86 -0.62
C HIS A 208 19.79 22.57 -1.97
N ILE A 209 18.74 22.92 -2.70
CA ILE A 209 18.88 23.61 -4.00
C ILE A 209 19.10 25.13 -3.83
N SER A 210 18.63 25.74 -2.73
CA SER A 210 18.79 27.18 -2.49
C SER A 210 20.11 27.54 -1.79
N GLU A 211 20.75 26.60 -1.08
CA GLU A 211 22.00 26.80 -0.38
C GLU A 211 23.13 25.84 -0.83
N PRO A 212 23.45 25.71 -2.13
CA PRO A 212 24.49 24.76 -2.59
C PRO A 212 25.90 25.12 -2.17
N THR A 213 26.13 26.31 -1.59
CA THR A 213 27.46 26.89 -1.41
C THR A 213 28.09 26.69 -0.04
N ARG A 214 27.40 26.15 0.96
CA ARG A 214 27.98 26.04 2.31
C ARG A 214 28.89 24.83 2.54
N HIS A 215 28.80 23.79 1.72
CA HIS A 215 29.64 22.59 1.85
C HIS A 215 30.83 22.48 0.88
N ALA A 216 30.95 23.38 -0.09
CA ALA A 216 32.04 23.36 -1.05
C ALA A 216 33.28 24.23 -0.59
N GLN A 217 33.26 24.81 0.58
CA GLN A 217 34.35 25.66 1.06
C GLN A 217 35.18 25.07 2.21
N ILE A 218 35.08 23.76 2.48
CA ILE A 218 35.98 23.07 3.39
C ILE A 218 36.68 21.96 2.61
N SER A 219 37.67 22.35 1.84
CA SER A 219 38.77 21.52 1.33
C SER A 219 40.06 22.29 1.47
#